data_7fa5a6ac65ea9a4a7bc2ed5fd56f4cd3
#
_entry.id   7fa5a6ac65ea9a4a7bc2ed5fd56f4cd3
#
_cell.length_a   1.000
_cell.length_b   1.000
_cell.length_c   1.000
_cell.angle_alpha   90.00
_cell.angle_beta   90.00
_cell.angle_gamma   90.00
#
_symmetry.space_group_name_H-M   'P 1'
#
loop_
_entity.id
_entity.type
_entity.pdbx_description
1 polymer ?
#
loop_
_entity_poly.entity_id
_entity_poly.type
_entity_poly.pdbx_seq_one_letter_code
_entity_poly.pdbx_strand_id
1 'polypeptide(L)'
;LLSFAIMPFKFEKDRIFQSGIALKRIRHDSHCTIVLDNDALLDSNPDLSHEQCNNISNKAIESVISSLKSSEISEDVNILSTSKNASDMEVSLKDSLRMLYEDAPPNSIKRSMLYVYGGSNVPIGVLNSISDITGGVFDENTTHVDMSSNESKIVMLSSIQGETKFDR
;
A
#
# COMPACT_ATOMS: atom_id res chain seq x y z
N LEU A 1 7.02 17.19 7.52
CA LEU A 1 7.42 15.91 8.11
C LEU A 1 6.58 14.77 7.53
N LEU A 2 7.25 13.78 6.96
CA LEU A 2 6.66 12.56 6.45
C LEU A 2 6.88 11.44 7.47
N SER A 3 5.83 10.77 7.88
CA SER A 3 5.90 9.67 8.83
C SER A 3 5.38 8.37 8.23
N PHE A 4 6.02 7.27 8.58
CA PHE A 4 5.59 5.92 8.26
C PHE A 4 5.12 5.22 9.52
N ALA A 5 3.97 4.58 9.46
CA ALA A 5 3.44 3.78 10.56
C ALA A 5 3.13 2.37 10.07
N ILE A 6 3.70 1.38 10.74
CA ILE A 6 3.39 -0.03 10.50
C ILE A 6 2.45 -0.50 11.60
N MET A 7 1.24 -0.91 11.23
CA MET A 7 0.23 -1.36 12.17
C MET A 7 0.41 -2.84 12.50
N PRO A 8 0.15 -3.24 13.75
CA PRO A 8 0.40 -4.60 14.23
C PRO A 8 -0.62 -5.61 13.72
N PHE A 9 -0.28 -6.89 13.85
CA PHE A 9 -1.20 -8.00 13.58
C PHE A 9 -2.28 -8.11 14.67
N LYS A 10 -3.43 -8.69 14.32
CA LYS A 10 -4.54 -8.94 15.27
C LYS A 10 -4.12 -9.77 16.49
N PHE A 11 -3.19 -10.69 16.33
CA PHE A 11 -2.72 -11.50 17.46
C PHE A 11 -1.88 -10.71 18.46
N GLU A 12 -1.39 -9.53 18.08
CA GLU A 12 -0.65 -8.63 18.97
C GLU A 12 -1.62 -7.71 19.75
N LYS A 13 -2.56 -8.31 20.46
CA LYS A 13 -3.70 -7.60 21.08
C LYS A 13 -3.30 -6.43 21.97
N ASP A 14 -2.21 -6.57 22.73
CA ASP A 14 -1.73 -5.52 23.63
C ASP A 14 -1.22 -4.29 22.88
N ARG A 15 -0.83 -4.45 21.62
CA ARG A 15 -0.31 -3.37 20.78
C ARG A 15 -1.38 -2.65 19.99
N ILE A 16 -2.51 -3.27 19.72
CA ILE A 16 -3.54 -2.70 18.83
C ILE A 16 -4.05 -1.37 19.37
N PHE A 17 -4.43 -1.33 20.65
CA PHE A 17 -4.94 -0.11 21.27
C PHE A 17 -3.87 1.00 21.32
N GLN A 18 -2.67 0.66 21.76
CA GLN A 18 -1.55 1.59 21.84
C GLN A 18 -1.15 2.12 20.46
N SER A 19 -1.18 1.28 19.45
CA SER A 19 -0.87 1.66 18.08
C SER A 19 -1.88 2.64 17.52
N GLY A 20 -3.17 2.47 17.82
CA GLY A 20 -4.21 3.42 17.43
C GLY A 20 -3.99 4.80 18.02
N ILE A 21 -3.64 4.87 19.31
CA ILE A 21 -3.32 6.13 19.98
C ILE A 21 -2.06 6.76 19.37
N ALA A 22 -1.01 5.95 19.17
CA ALA A 22 0.23 6.42 18.58
C ALA A 22 0.01 6.98 17.17
N LEU A 23 -0.79 6.29 16.36
CA LEU A 23 -1.11 6.73 15.01
C LEU A 23 -1.81 8.08 15.01
N LYS A 24 -2.75 8.31 15.90
CA LYS A 24 -3.44 9.61 16.01
C LYS A 24 -2.47 10.74 16.35
N ARG A 25 -1.51 10.48 17.24
CA ARG A 25 -0.48 11.46 17.59
C ARG A 25 0.44 11.75 16.42
N ILE A 26 0.90 10.71 15.71
CA ILE A 26 1.75 10.85 14.53
C ILE A 26 1.05 11.67 13.46
N ARG A 27 -0.23 11.41 13.21
CA ARG A 27 -1.04 12.14 12.22
C ARG A 27 -1.15 13.62 12.58
N HIS A 28 -1.28 13.94 13.86
CA HIS A 28 -1.37 15.32 14.33
C HIS A 28 -0.06 16.10 14.09
N ASP A 29 1.08 15.44 14.28
CA ASP A 29 2.40 16.07 14.23
C ASP A 29 3.06 16.00 12.85
N SER A 30 2.50 15.24 11.92
CA SER A 30 3.06 15.02 10.60
C SER A 30 2.22 15.68 9.50
N HIS A 31 2.88 16.19 8.46
CA HIS A 31 2.20 16.73 7.29
C HIS A 31 1.57 15.62 6.43
N CYS A 32 2.24 14.48 6.37
CA CYS A 32 1.77 13.30 5.65
C CYS A 32 2.10 12.06 6.46
N THR A 33 1.14 11.16 6.60
CA THR A 33 1.34 9.87 7.27
C THR A 33 1.05 8.74 6.29
N ILE A 34 2.01 7.85 6.12
CA ILE A 34 1.85 6.65 5.32
C ILE A 34 1.70 5.46 6.26
N VAL A 35 0.57 4.76 6.15
CA VAL A 35 0.22 3.63 7.01
C VAL A 35 0.31 2.32 6.20
N LEU A 36 1.05 1.35 6.74
CA LEU A 36 1.06 -0.02 6.24
C LEU A 36 0.50 -0.94 7.31
N ASP A 37 -0.54 -1.69 6.97
CA ASP A 37 -1.21 -2.60 7.89
C ASP A 37 -0.74 -4.04 7.64
N ASN A 38 0.10 -4.56 8.52
CA ASN A 38 0.59 -5.92 8.45
C ASN A 38 -0.55 -6.95 8.55
N ASP A 39 -1.59 -6.64 9.29
CA ASP A 39 -2.73 -7.54 9.43
C ASP A 39 -3.51 -7.67 8.11
N ALA A 40 -3.72 -6.57 7.39
CA ALA A 40 -4.34 -6.60 6.08
C ALA A 40 -3.46 -7.34 5.05
N LEU A 41 -2.15 -7.20 5.14
CA LEU A 41 -1.23 -7.95 4.30
C LEU A 41 -1.35 -9.47 4.54
N LEU A 42 -1.44 -9.87 5.80
CA LEU A 42 -1.62 -11.28 6.17
C LEU A 42 -2.99 -11.80 5.71
N ASP A 43 -4.06 -11.02 5.89
CA ASP A 43 -5.40 -11.41 5.47
C ASP A 43 -5.51 -11.64 3.96
N SER A 44 -4.81 -10.83 3.17
CA SER A 44 -4.78 -11.01 1.71
C SER A 44 -3.79 -12.09 1.24
N ASN A 45 -2.87 -12.50 2.11
CA ASN A 45 -1.85 -13.54 1.84
C ASN A 45 -1.69 -14.45 3.07
N PRO A 46 -2.69 -15.28 3.40
CA PRO A 46 -2.74 -15.98 4.68
C PRO A 46 -1.68 -17.07 4.88
N ASP A 47 -0.98 -17.45 3.84
CA ASP A 47 0.11 -18.43 3.88
C ASP A 47 1.47 -17.83 4.30
N LEU A 48 1.54 -16.51 4.49
CA LEU A 48 2.77 -15.84 4.88
C LEU A 48 3.08 -16.06 6.37
N SER A 49 4.36 -16.24 6.69
CA SER A 49 4.86 -16.18 8.06
C SER A 49 5.00 -14.74 8.53
N HIS A 50 5.14 -14.54 9.84
CA HIS A 50 5.40 -13.24 10.44
C HIS A 50 6.65 -12.58 9.84
N GLU A 51 7.72 -13.32 9.69
CA GLU A 51 8.98 -12.84 9.11
C GLU A 51 8.81 -12.43 7.64
N GLN A 52 8.07 -13.22 6.87
CA GLN A 52 7.79 -12.91 5.47
C GLN A 52 6.96 -11.64 5.33
N CYS A 53 5.95 -11.44 6.17
CA CYS A 53 5.17 -10.20 6.19
C CYS A 53 6.05 -8.99 6.48
N ASN A 54 6.92 -9.07 7.48
CA ASN A 54 7.83 -7.98 7.81
C ASN A 54 8.79 -7.67 6.67
N ASN A 55 9.31 -8.67 5.99
CA ASN A 55 10.20 -8.48 4.83
C ASN A 55 9.48 -7.80 3.67
N ILE A 56 8.26 -8.20 3.37
CA ILE A 56 7.45 -7.60 2.31
C ILE A 56 7.12 -6.14 2.65
N SER A 57 6.74 -5.87 3.90
CA SER A 57 6.43 -4.52 4.37
C SER A 57 7.65 -3.60 4.28
N ASN A 58 8.80 -4.07 4.72
CA ASN A 58 10.05 -3.30 4.67
C ASN A 58 10.47 -2.99 3.23
N LYS A 59 10.36 -3.95 2.33
CA LYS A 59 10.67 -3.75 0.91
C LYS A 59 9.71 -2.77 0.24
N ALA A 60 8.43 -2.80 0.60
CA ALA A 60 7.44 -1.86 0.09
C ALA A 60 7.76 -0.43 0.53
N ILE A 61 8.11 -0.24 1.79
CA ILE A 61 8.52 1.06 2.35
C ILE A 61 9.79 1.57 1.65
N GLU A 62 10.80 0.73 1.49
CA GLU A 62 12.03 1.08 0.78
C GLU A 62 11.74 1.50 -0.67
N SER A 63 10.86 0.79 -1.35
CA SER A 63 10.47 1.10 -2.72
C SER A 63 9.81 2.46 -2.84
N VAL A 64 8.89 2.76 -1.91
CA VAL A 64 8.21 4.06 -1.88
C VAL A 64 9.19 5.19 -1.59
N ILE A 65 10.05 5.03 -0.60
CA ILE A 65 11.07 6.04 -0.27
C ILE A 65 11.96 6.34 -1.48
N SER A 66 12.36 5.31 -2.22
CA SER A 66 13.23 5.45 -3.38
C SER A 66 12.53 6.09 -4.58
N SER A 67 11.23 5.91 -4.71
CA SER A 67 10.45 6.31 -5.89
C SER A 67 9.63 7.58 -5.67
N LEU A 68 9.41 7.97 -4.42
CA LEU A 68 8.50 9.05 -4.06
C LEU A 68 9.12 10.41 -4.34
N LYS A 69 8.34 11.26 -5.01
CA LYS A 69 8.67 12.67 -5.21
C LYS A 69 7.78 13.52 -4.32
N SER A 70 8.32 14.58 -3.75
CA SER A 70 7.61 15.45 -2.81
C SER A 70 6.29 16.01 -3.37
N SER A 71 6.18 16.20 -4.68
CA SER A 71 4.97 16.69 -5.33
C SER A 71 3.84 15.66 -5.43
N GLU A 72 4.14 14.39 -5.18
CA GLU A 72 3.18 13.28 -5.30
C GLU A 72 2.53 12.92 -3.96
N ILE A 73 2.98 13.51 -2.86
CA ILE A 73 2.51 13.18 -1.53
C ILE A 73 1.31 14.05 -1.17
N SER A 74 0.21 13.43 -0.79
CA SER A 74 -0.94 14.11 -0.21
C SER A 74 -0.71 14.41 1.27
N GLU A 75 -1.22 15.57 1.73
CA GLU A 75 -1.08 15.98 3.13
C GLU A 75 -1.85 15.12 4.13
N ASP A 76 -2.75 14.26 3.66
CA ASP A 76 -3.58 13.43 4.50
C ASP A 76 -2.97 12.06 4.78
N VAL A 77 -3.80 11.16 5.28
CA VAL A 77 -3.44 9.76 5.49
C VAL A 77 -3.36 9.04 4.15
N ASN A 78 -2.26 8.34 3.94
CA ASN A 78 -2.04 7.49 2.78
C ASN A 78 -1.87 6.06 3.25
N ILE A 79 -2.51 5.11 2.57
CA ILE A 79 -2.36 3.69 2.85
C ILE A 79 -1.42 3.09 1.82
N LEU A 80 -0.39 2.41 2.32
CA LEU A 80 0.55 1.66 1.51
C LEU A 80 0.07 0.21 1.43
N SER A 81 -0.18 -0.28 0.24
CA SER A 81 -0.57 -1.66 0.01
C SER A 81 0.35 -2.34 -0.99
N THR A 82 0.50 -3.64 -0.85
CA THR A 82 1.36 -4.46 -1.69
C THR A 82 0.89 -5.91 -1.65
N SER A 83 1.60 -6.79 -2.33
CA SER A 83 1.35 -8.23 -2.26
C SER A 83 2.65 -8.98 -2.09
N LYS A 84 2.56 -10.27 -1.79
CA LYS A 84 3.72 -11.14 -1.88
C LYS A 84 4.19 -11.17 -3.33
N ASN A 85 5.49 -11.40 -3.51
CA ASN A 85 6.10 -11.49 -4.83
C ASN A 85 5.40 -12.59 -5.65
N ALA A 86 4.75 -12.22 -6.74
CA ALA A 86 4.05 -13.15 -7.61
C ALA A 86 4.56 -13.00 -9.04
N SER A 87 4.64 -14.12 -9.76
CA SER A 87 4.99 -14.13 -11.17
C SER A 87 3.88 -13.51 -12.04
N ASP A 88 2.66 -13.44 -11.51
CA ASP A 88 1.50 -12.88 -12.18
C ASP A 88 1.19 -11.49 -11.61
N MET A 89 1.43 -10.46 -12.42
CA MET A 89 1.22 -9.07 -12.02
C MET A 89 -0.26 -8.73 -11.81
N GLU A 90 -1.17 -9.39 -12.52
CA GLU A 90 -2.59 -9.19 -12.34
C GLU A 90 -3.06 -9.69 -10.97
N VAL A 91 -2.57 -10.85 -10.54
CA VAL A 91 -2.82 -11.38 -9.20
C VAL A 91 -2.23 -10.46 -8.15
N SER A 92 -1.01 -9.97 -8.38
CA SER A 92 -0.36 -9.02 -7.48
C SER A 92 -1.17 -7.74 -7.30
N LEU A 93 -1.74 -7.20 -8.37
CA LEU A 93 -2.60 -6.02 -8.32
C LEU A 93 -3.88 -6.29 -7.52
N LYS A 94 -4.54 -7.43 -7.77
CA LYS A 94 -5.76 -7.82 -7.06
C LYS A 94 -5.52 -7.99 -5.57
N ASP A 95 -4.41 -8.61 -5.19
CA ASP A 95 -4.03 -8.80 -3.79
C ASP A 95 -3.74 -7.46 -3.11
N SER A 96 -3.07 -6.54 -3.80
CA SER A 96 -2.81 -5.20 -3.30
C SER A 96 -4.10 -4.41 -3.08
N LEU A 97 -5.06 -4.51 -3.99
CA LEU A 97 -6.39 -3.91 -3.83
C LEU A 97 -7.15 -4.52 -2.66
N ARG A 98 -7.09 -5.84 -2.48
CA ARG A 98 -7.73 -6.51 -1.36
C ARG A 98 -7.15 -6.02 -0.03
N MET A 99 -5.84 -5.88 0.04
CA MET A 99 -5.18 -5.31 1.22
C MET A 99 -5.67 -3.89 1.50
N LEU A 100 -5.77 -3.04 0.48
CA LEU A 100 -6.25 -1.68 0.62
C LEU A 100 -7.69 -1.63 1.16
N TYR A 101 -8.58 -2.46 0.61
CA TYR A 101 -9.99 -2.45 0.98
C TYR A 101 -10.27 -3.00 2.38
N GLU A 102 -9.34 -3.73 2.96
CA GLU A 102 -9.41 -4.10 4.38
C GLU A 102 -9.34 -2.89 5.30
N ASP A 103 -8.64 -1.84 4.88
CA ASP A 103 -8.37 -0.66 5.71
C ASP A 103 -9.28 0.52 5.37
N ALA A 104 -9.73 0.64 4.13
CA ALA A 104 -10.53 1.76 3.68
C ALA A 104 -11.57 1.33 2.65
N PRO A 105 -12.82 1.83 2.76
CA PRO A 105 -13.83 1.54 1.74
C PRO A 105 -13.46 2.24 0.41
N PRO A 106 -13.83 1.64 -0.74
CA PRO A 106 -13.46 2.19 -2.04
C PRO A 106 -13.86 3.66 -2.26
N ASN A 107 -14.98 4.10 -1.70
CA ASN A 107 -15.46 5.47 -1.85
C ASN A 107 -14.67 6.50 -1.03
N SER A 108 -13.82 6.07 -0.12
CA SER A 108 -12.92 6.95 0.63
C SER A 108 -11.57 7.16 -0.04
N ILE A 109 -11.28 6.41 -1.09
CA ILE A 109 -10.01 6.50 -1.79
C ILE A 109 -10.12 7.57 -2.87
N LYS A 110 -9.37 8.66 -2.69
CA LYS A 110 -9.40 9.79 -3.61
C LYS A 110 -8.42 9.62 -4.75
N ARG A 111 -7.20 9.21 -4.42
CA ARG A 111 -6.09 9.16 -5.36
C ARG A 111 -5.26 7.93 -5.10
N SER A 112 -4.77 7.30 -6.15
CA SER A 112 -3.87 6.16 -6.00
C SER A 112 -2.67 6.30 -6.93
N MET A 113 -1.49 6.05 -6.40
CA MET A 113 -0.26 5.95 -7.15
C MET A 113 0.17 4.49 -7.17
N LEU A 114 0.43 3.99 -8.36
CA LEU A 114 0.81 2.60 -8.58
C LEU A 114 2.26 2.53 -9.03
N TYR A 115 3.07 1.81 -8.28
CA TYR A 115 4.46 1.56 -8.61
C TYR A 115 4.61 0.10 -9.07
N VAL A 116 4.98 -0.08 -10.33
CA VAL A 116 5.15 -1.40 -10.94
C VAL A 116 6.64 -1.68 -11.10
N TYR A 117 7.11 -2.74 -10.50
CA TYR A 117 8.49 -3.21 -10.59
C TYR A 117 8.51 -4.56 -11.32
N GLY A 118 9.43 -4.78 -12.21
CA GLY A 118 9.49 -6.06 -12.94
C GLY A 118 10.31 -6.04 -14.21
N GLY A 119 10.87 -4.89 -14.52
CA GLY A 119 11.74 -4.74 -15.66
C GLY A 119 11.07 -5.09 -16.99
N SER A 120 11.86 -5.65 -17.90
CA SER A 120 11.41 -6.06 -19.24
C SER A 120 10.47 -7.27 -19.23
N ASN A 121 10.26 -7.88 -18.06
CA ASN A 121 9.39 -9.06 -17.93
C ASN A 121 7.91 -8.69 -17.74
N VAL A 122 7.58 -7.41 -17.67
CA VAL A 122 6.18 -6.96 -17.54
C VAL A 122 5.58 -6.81 -18.95
N PRO A 123 4.64 -7.68 -19.35
CA PRO A 123 4.00 -7.54 -20.66
C PRO A 123 3.18 -6.27 -20.77
N ILE A 124 3.15 -5.66 -21.96
CA ILE A 124 2.36 -4.45 -22.24
C ILE A 124 0.88 -4.68 -21.95
N GLY A 125 0.37 -5.88 -22.25
CA GLY A 125 -1.02 -6.23 -21.94
C GLY A 125 -1.35 -6.18 -20.45
N VAL A 126 -0.40 -6.50 -19.60
CA VAL A 126 -0.58 -6.40 -18.15
C VAL A 126 -0.67 -4.92 -17.72
N LEU A 127 0.17 -4.05 -18.29
CA LEU A 127 0.12 -2.61 -18.00
C LEU A 127 -1.22 -2.00 -18.40
N ASN A 128 -1.79 -2.43 -19.52
CA ASN A 128 -3.12 -2.00 -19.95
C ASN A 128 -4.21 -2.50 -19.00
N SER A 129 -4.12 -3.77 -18.56
CA SER A 129 -5.06 -4.33 -17.59
C SER A 129 -5.01 -3.60 -16.25
N ILE A 130 -3.83 -3.19 -15.80
CA ILE A 130 -3.66 -2.40 -14.58
C ILE A 130 -4.41 -1.08 -14.71
N SER A 131 -4.24 -0.38 -15.81
CA SER A 131 -4.94 0.88 -16.07
C SER A 131 -6.45 0.71 -16.07
N ASP A 132 -6.96 -0.33 -16.72
CA ASP A 132 -8.40 -0.63 -16.80
C ASP A 132 -8.98 -0.97 -15.42
N ILE A 133 -8.28 -1.78 -14.62
CA ILE A 133 -8.74 -2.18 -13.30
C ILE A 133 -8.75 -0.99 -12.33
N THR A 134 -7.71 -0.17 -12.33
CA THR A 134 -7.59 0.97 -11.41
C THR A 134 -8.37 2.20 -11.87
N GLY A 135 -8.46 2.44 -13.18
CA GLY A 135 -9.10 3.62 -13.75
C GLY A 135 -10.60 3.72 -13.48
N GLY A 136 -11.28 2.59 -13.19
CA GLY A 136 -12.71 2.57 -12.87
C GLY A 136 -13.03 2.62 -11.38
N VAL A 137 -12.03 2.55 -10.50
CA VAL A 137 -12.21 2.42 -9.06
C VAL A 137 -11.86 3.71 -8.31
N PHE A 138 -10.87 4.45 -8.77
CA PHE A 138 -10.35 5.64 -8.11
C PHE A 138 -10.58 6.90 -8.95
N ASP A 139 -10.73 8.05 -8.30
CA ASP A 139 -10.92 9.33 -8.98
C ASP A 139 -9.67 9.74 -9.79
N GLU A 140 -8.49 9.49 -9.24
CA GLU A 140 -7.22 9.78 -9.89
C GLU A 140 -6.25 8.61 -9.75
N ASN A 141 -5.59 8.26 -10.84
CA ASN A 141 -4.57 7.22 -10.87
C ASN A 141 -3.32 7.71 -11.58
N THR A 142 -2.17 7.33 -11.05
CA THR A 142 -0.87 7.55 -11.67
C THR A 142 -0.09 6.25 -11.59
N THR A 143 0.48 5.82 -12.71
CA THR A 143 1.27 4.58 -12.77
C THR A 143 2.72 4.91 -13.07
N HIS A 144 3.62 4.41 -12.23
CA HIS A 144 5.06 4.49 -12.41
C HIS A 144 5.62 3.09 -12.65
N VAL A 145 6.40 2.91 -13.70
CA VAL A 145 7.00 1.62 -14.05
C VAL A 145 8.51 1.70 -13.89
N ASP A 146 9.07 0.81 -13.06
CA ASP A 146 10.51 0.66 -12.91
C ASP A 146 10.99 -0.56 -13.70
N MET A 147 11.63 -0.30 -14.82
CA MET A 147 12.13 -1.32 -15.73
C MET A 147 13.48 -1.90 -15.30
N SER A 148 14.14 -1.31 -14.31
CA SER A 148 15.46 -1.75 -13.84
C SER A 148 15.40 -2.80 -12.74
N SER A 149 14.23 -3.02 -12.14
CA SER A 149 14.06 -3.97 -11.05
C SER A 149 14.08 -5.42 -11.56
N ASN A 150 14.77 -6.29 -10.83
CA ASN A 150 14.81 -7.72 -11.09
C ASN A 150 13.64 -8.47 -10.45
N GLU A 151 12.93 -7.84 -9.52
CA GLU A 151 11.79 -8.44 -8.81
C GLU A 151 10.48 -7.89 -9.36
N SER A 152 9.54 -8.80 -9.66
CA SER A 152 8.20 -8.42 -10.08
C SER A 152 7.35 -8.15 -8.84
N LYS A 153 6.88 -6.92 -8.68
CA LYS A 153 5.97 -6.56 -7.59
C LYS A 153 5.18 -5.31 -7.92
N ILE A 154 4.09 -5.12 -7.21
CA ILE A 154 3.28 -3.92 -7.25
C ILE A 154 3.23 -3.33 -5.85
N VAL A 155 3.43 -2.02 -5.76
CA VAL A 155 3.24 -1.24 -4.54
C VAL A 155 2.27 -0.12 -4.87
N MET A 156 1.24 0.04 -4.05
CA MET A 156 0.20 1.02 -4.24
C MET A 156 0.15 1.98 -3.05
N LEU A 157 0.20 3.26 -3.33
CA LEU A 157 0.06 4.32 -2.32
C LEU A 157 -1.22 5.10 -2.60
N SER A 158 -2.18 5.03 -1.67
CA SER A 158 -3.51 5.58 -1.85
C SER A 158 -3.81 6.67 -0.84
N SER A 159 -4.23 7.84 -1.31
CA SER A 159 -4.71 8.94 -0.48
C SER A 159 -6.14 8.67 -0.05
N ILE A 160 -6.40 8.76 1.25
CA ILE A 160 -7.71 8.50 1.82
C ILE A 160 -8.38 9.80 2.24
N GLN A 161 -9.61 9.97 1.81
CA GLN A 161 -10.47 11.05 2.23
C GLN A 161 -11.67 10.48 2.97
N GLY A 162 -11.67 10.60 4.28
CA GLY A 162 -12.68 10.03 5.13
C GLY A 162 -12.09 9.06 6.17
N GLU A 163 -12.94 8.18 6.68
CA GLU A 163 -12.55 7.26 7.73
C GLU A 163 -11.88 6.00 7.20
N THR A 164 -10.86 5.56 7.92
CA THR A 164 -10.25 4.25 7.76
C THR A 164 -10.65 3.38 8.95
N LYS A 165 -10.29 2.09 8.90
CA LYS A 165 -10.54 1.20 10.05
C LYS A 165 -9.80 1.64 11.32
N PHE A 166 -8.75 2.45 11.19
CA PHE A 166 -7.96 2.95 12.33
C PHE A 166 -8.62 4.13 13.07
N ASP A 167 -9.69 4.68 12.52
CA ASP A 167 -10.45 5.77 13.12
C ASP A 167 -11.58 5.28 14.04
N ARG A 168 -11.77 3.98 14.10
CA ARG A 168 -12.83 3.34 14.91
C ARG A 168 -12.36 3.02 16.33
#